data_d2449e3385696f3a021c730a1c776039
#
_entry.id   d2449e3385696f3a021c730a1c776039
#
_cell.length_a   1.000
_cell.length_b   1.000
_cell.length_c   1.000
_cell.angle_alpha   90.00
_cell.angle_beta   90.00
_cell.angle_gamma   90.00
#
_symmetry.space_group_name_H-M   'P 1'
#
loop_
_entity.id
_entity.type
_entity.pdbx_description
1 polymer ?
#
loop_
_entity_poly.entity_id
_entity_poly.type
_entity_poly.pdbx_seq_one_letter_code
_entity_poly.pdbx_strand_id
1 'polypeptide(L)'
;MKAYRKIMVLMAAVAAVLASCRPRPADVCPVDALPPIFPDYAGVTIPAGIAPLNFGLEGDTAECIDVQLAGTIGGCLHAQGSTHVELDADDWHSLTALNAGGSITVSVCERRGGRWLRYRDFAIHVSPEPLDDYGLVYRRIPPGYEVGGDLGIYQRCLHNFDESPLLTETALPGRCFNCHTANRANPQQFTMQVRGEGGGTLVQTDGCQVWYDTKTPATRAAGSYAYWHPEGRYVAYAAAAVYQSFFVGKGQPIEVYHKFSNIVVLDRQTDTLLADSLLQTDCLEIFPAFSADGRRLFFSTSEPCNVPAEYLKVKCSLCAIGFDAESGRFATHADTLLSGPRDDCSYVMARPSYDGRWLAYVQCSRSNFPIAQPDADIRLMDLATGRLHELPELNSRHTDSYPNWSTNSRWMVFASKRLDGKYTRLFIASVDEHGRATKPFLLPQRNPWKYYNELFDAYNCPDFTSAKVSLDVDATRRAVESGRRTPVSLKPIR
;
A
#
# COMPACT_ATOMS: atom_id res chain seq x y z
N MET A 1 28.34 45.88 29.12
CA MET A 1 28.01 44.85 28.11
C MET A 1 28.33 43.39 28.54
N LYS A 2 29.52 43.10 29.10
CA LYS A 2 29.89 41.71 29.52
C LYS A 2 29.02 41.14 30.65
N ALA A 3 28.58 41.96 31.63
CA ALA A 3 27.70 41.55 32.73
C ALA A 3 26.27 41.22 32.28
N TYR A 4 25.71 42.00 31.38
CA TYR A 4 24.36 41.76 30.79
C TYR A 4 24.32 40.46 29.98
N ARG A 5 25.39 40.15 29.26
CA ARG A 5 25.48 38.90 28.48
C ARG A 5 25.56 37.66 29.39
N LYS A 6 26.23 37.75 30.55
CA LYS A 6 26.26 36.67 31.53
C LYS A 6 24.92 36.44 32.21
N ILE A 7 24.16 37.52 32.51
CA ILE A 7 22.83 37.43 33.11
C ILE A 7 21.82 36.85 32.12
N MET A 8 21.88 37.23 30.83
CA MET A 8 21.04 36.63 29.78
C MET A 8 21.33 35.14 29.53
N VAL A 9 22.60 34.75 29.54
CA VAL A 9 23.00 33.34 29.42
C VAL A 9 22.55 32.53 30.64
N LEU A 10 22.65 33.11 31.84
CA LEU A 10 22.19 32.45 33.05
C LEU A 10 20.65 32.34 33.09
N MET A 11 19.93 33.37 32.67
CA MET A 11 18.46 33.32 32.56
C MET A 11 18.00 32.35 31.45
N ALA A 12 18.70 32.27 30.33
CA ALA A 12 18.42 31.29 29.28
C ALA A 12 18.71 29.84 29.76
N ALA A 13 19.79 29.64 30.53
CA ALA A 13 20.10 28.35 31.11
C ALA A 13 19.10 27.93 32.21
N VAL A 14 18.67 28.88 33.06
CA VAL A 14 17.63 28.64 34.07
C VAL A 14 16.26 28.40 33.41
N ALA A 15 15.91 29.12 32.34
CA ALA A 15 14.70 28.88 31.55
C ALA A 15 14.75 27.51 30.84
N ALA A 16 15.91 27.10 30.34
CA ALA A 16 16.08 25.76 29.73
C ALA A 16 15.96 24.62 30.76
N VAL A 17 16.47 24.83 32.01
CA VAL A 17 16.33 23.88 33.12
C VAL A 17 14.89 23.81 33.63
N LEU A 18 14.17 24.92 33.68
CA LEU A 18 12.76 24.95 34.07
C LEU A 18 11.83 24.39 32.99
N ALA A 19 12.22 24.46 31.71
CA ALA A 19 11.48 23.83 30.59
C ALA A 19 11.64 22.31 30.54
N SER A 20 12.59 21.72 31.26
CA SER A 20 12.89 20.29 31.24
C SER A 20 12.16 19.48 32.33
N CYS A 21 11.50 20.11 33.30
CA CYS A 21 10.72 19.40 34.33
C CYS A 21 9.26 19.20 33.87
N ARG A 22 9.03 18.20 32.97
CA ARG A 22 7.68 17.73 32.76
C ARG A 22 7.17 17.02 34.03
N PRO A 23 5.90 17.24 34.44
CA PRO A 23 5.38 16.62 35.65
C PRO A 23 5.34 15.09 35.50
N ARG A 24 5.89 14.38 36.46
CA ARG A 24 5.78 12.90 36.50
C ARG A 24 4.43 12.50 37.08
N PRO A 25 3.88 11.34 36.64
CA PRO A 25 2.68 10.80 37.24
C PRO A 25 2.84 10.58 38.76
N ALA A 26 2.00 11.26 39.57
CA ALA A 26 1.90 11.09 41.00
C ALA A 26 0.42 11.03 41.36
N ASP A 27 0.08 10.29 42.40
CA ASP A 27 -1.32 10.11 42.88
C ASP A 27 -2.28 9.70 41.73
N VAL A 28 -1.88 8.69 40.93
CA VAL A 28 -2.60 8.27 39.75
C VAL A 28 -3.92 7.58 40.07
N CYS A 29 -5.01 8.03 39.43
CA CYS A 29 -6.31 7.38 39.46
C CYS A 29 -6.41 6.28 38.40
N PRO A 30 -6.65 5.01 38.74
CA PRO A 30 -6.79 3.95 37.76
C PRO A 30 -8.08 4.10 36.96
N VAL A 31 -8.00 3.84 35.65
CA VAL A 31 -9.11 3.77 34.71
C VAL A 31 -9.18 2.35 34.18
N ASP A 32 -10.31 1.68 34.41
CA ASP A 32 -10.51 0.30 33.94
C ASP A 32 -10.93 0.26 32.45
N ALA A 33 -10.08 0.84 31.60
CA ALA A 33 -10.21 0.84 30.14
C ALA A 33 -8.84 0.88 29.49
N LEU A 34 -8.74 0.44 28.24
CA LEU A 34 -7.58 0.73 27.40
C LEU A 34 -7.52 2.22 27.07
N PRO A 35 -6.32 2.80 26.90
CA PRO A 35 -6.20 4.19 26.48
C PRO A 35 -6.79 4.37 25.08
N PRO A 36 -7.57 5.44 24.82
CA PRO A 36 -8.10 5.75 23.50
C PRO A 36 -7.00 6.35 22.60
N ILE A 37 -6.06 5.51 22.19
CA ILE A 37 -4.91 5.95 21.38
C ILE A 37 -5.25 6.02 19.89
N PHE A 38 -4.66 7.01 19.23
CA PHE A 38 -4.62 7.10 17.77
C PHE A 38 -3.17 7.26 17.29
N PRO A 39 -2.72 6.40 16.38
CA PRO A 39 -3.37 5.20 15.85
C PRO A 39 -3.59 4.10 16.89
N ASP A 40 -4.56 3.21 16.66
CA ASP A 40 -4.81 2.05 17.52
C ASP A 40 -3.72 0.98 17.33
N TYR A 41 -2.68 1.08 18.14
CA TYR A 41 -1.56 0.13 18.18
C TYR A 41 -1.70 -0.94 19.28
N ALA A 42 -2.79 -0.96 20.01
CA ALA A 42 -3.00 -1.99 21.04
C ALA A 42 -3.16 -3.39 20.41
N GLY A 43 -2.32 -4.33 20.81
CA GLY A 43 -2.35 -5.73 20.34
C GLY A 43 -1.89 -5.95 18.89
N VAL A 44 -1.23 -4.98 18.26
CA VAL A 44 -0.65 -5.15 16.92
C VAL A 44 0.64 -5.98 16.97
N THR A 45 0.95 -6.65 15.86
CA THR A 45 2.26 -7.30 15.65
C THR A 45 3.06 -6.47 14.66
N ILE A 46 4.30 -6.13 15.04
CA ILE A 46 5.21 -5.31 14.24
C ILE A 46 6.51 -6.05 13.93
N PRO A 47 7.21 -5.72 12.85
CA PRO A 47 8.59 -6.15 12.66
C PRO A 47 9.52 -5.33 13.55
N ALA A 48 10.61 -5.95 13.98
CA ALA A 48 11.70 -5.21 14.60
C ALA A 48 12.24 -4.15 13.63
N GLY A 49 12.62 -2.97 14.13
CA GLY A 49 13.20 -1.90 13.31
C GLY A 49 12.22 -1.09 12.46
N ILE A 50 10.90 -1.31 12.57
CA ILE A 50 9.90 -0.40 11.98
C ILE A 50 10.03 0.99 12.61
N ALA A 51 9.63 2.04 11.88
CA ALA A 51 9.59 3.40 12.39
C ALA A 51 8.81 3.47 13.72
N PRO A 52 9.18 4.37 14.65
CA PRO A 52 8.53 4.48 15.95
C PRO A 52 7.01 4.58 15.87
N LEU A 53 6.32 3.79 16.68
CA LEU A 53 4.86 3.81 16.79
C LEU A 53 4.39 4.99 17.66
N ASN A 54 4.61 6.19 17.18
CA ASN A 54 4.13 7.40 17.83
C ASN A 54 2.61 7.43 17.84
N PHE A 55 2.02 7.87 18.94
CA PHE A 55 0.56 7.98 19.07
C PHE A 55 0.16 9.15 19.96
N GLY A 56 -1.10 9.58 19.85
CA GLY A 56 -1.75 10.50 20.74
C GLY A 56 -2.97 9.87 21.41
N LEU A 57 -3.63 10.62 22.30
CA LEU A 57 -4.93 10.24 22.81
C LEU A 57 -6.03 10.92 21.99
N GLU A 58 -7.11 10.20 21.72
CA GLU A 58 -8.29 10.77 21.08
C GLU A 58 -8.97 11.80 22.02
N GLY A 59 -9.36 12.94 21.46
CA GLY A 59 -9.95 14.05 22.18
C GLY A 59 -8.90 15.05 22.72
N ASP A 60 -9.19 16.33 22.60
CA ASP A 60 -8.27 17.44 22.95
C ASP A 60 -8.22 17.76 24.46
N THR A 61 -8.33 16.77 25.35
CA THR A 61 -8.43 16.98 26.79
C THR A 61 -7.16 16.70 27.57
N ALA A 62 -6.17 16.06 26.95
CA ALA A 62 -4.92 15.71 27.59
C ALA A 62 -4.00 16.95 27.75
N GLU A 63 -3.60 17.28 28.98
CA GLU A 63 -2.59 18.29 29.27
C GLU A 63 -1.17 17.74 29.08
N CYS A 64 -1.02 16.43 29.36
CA CYS A 64 0.23 15.70 29.24
C CYS A 64 -0.07 14.21 29.11
N ILE A 65 0.71 13.53 28.28
CA ILE A 65 0.69 12.07 28.11
C ILE A 65 2.07 11.56 28.59
N ASP A 66 2.08 10.56 29.45
CA ASP A 66 3.26 9.89 29.94
C ASP A 66 3.17 8.39 29.58
N VAL A 67 4.18 7.89 28.89
CA VAL A 67 4.18 6.53 28.35
C VAL A 67 5.45 5.81 28.77
N GLN A 68 5.28 4.61 29.32
CA GLN A 68 6.37 3.68 29.60
C GLN A 68 6.20 2.43 28.73
N LEU A 69 7.26 2.02 28.07
CA LEU A 69 7.35 0.81 27.28
C LEU A 69 8.36 -0.13 27.95
N ALA A 70 7.96 -1.36 28.21
CA ALA A 70 8.82 -2.37 28.84
C ALA A 70 8.79 -3.66 28.02
N GLY A 71 9.93 -4.09 27.52
CA GLY A 71 10.06 -5.32 26.78
C GLY A 71 10.02 -6.56 27.65
N THR A 72 9.36 -7.62 27.23
CA THR A 72 9.26 -8.89 27.97
C THR A 72 10.59 -9.64 28.05
N ILE A 73 11.49 -9.43 27.06
CA ILE A 73 12.84 -9.99 27.06
C ILE A 73 13.80 -9.04 27.79
N GLY A 74 13.52 -7.74 27.75
CA GLY A 74 14.30 -6.71 28.44
C GLY A 74 14.20 -5.35 27.76
N GLY A 75 14.84 -4.36 28.36
CA GLY A 75 14.83 -2.98 27.91
C GLY A 75 13.54 -2.23 28.28
N CYS A 76 13.67 -0.92 28.38
CA CYS A 76 12.54 -0.02 28.60
C CYS A 76 12.78 1.31 27.90
N LEU A 77 11.69 2.01 27.57
CA LEU A 77 11.69 3.34 26.99
C LEU A 77 10.62 4.17 27.69
N HIS A 78 10.90 5.44 27.93
CA HIS A 78 9.98 6.39 28.51
C HIS A 78 9.84 7.61 27.59
N ALA A 79 8.61 8.03 27.33
CA ALA A 79 8.32 9.21 26.54
C ALA A 79 7.18 10.02 27.16
N GLN A 80 7.26 11.34 27.01
CA GLN A 80 6.21 12.27 27.41
C GLN A 80 5.88 13.24 26.29
N GLY A 81 4.61 13.59 26.17
CA GLY A 81 4.12 14.58 25.20
C GLY A 81 2.94 15.37 25.74
N SER A 82 2.50 16.37 24.99
CA SER A 82 1.24 17.09 25.26
C SER A 82 0.07 16.44 24.51
N THR A 83 0.05 16.54 23.19
CA THR A 83 -1.01 15.99 22.33
C THR A 83 -0.68 14.60 21.78
N HIS A 84 0.60 14.26 21.71
CA HIS A 84 1.11 12.96 21.26
C HIS A 84 2.48 12.70 21.89
N VAL A 85 2.92 11.46 21.85
CA VAL A 85 4.27 11.06 22.25
C VAL A 85 5.10 10.76 21.02
N GLU A 86 6.34 11.24 21.01
CA GLU A 86 7.37 10.86 20.06
C GLU A 86 8.39 9.97 20.80
N LEU A 87 8.53 8.75 20.29
CA LEU A 87 9.51 7.79 20.78
C LEU A 87 10.86 8.10 20.12
N ASP A 88 11.93 8.07 20.90
CA ASP A 88 13.28 8.16 20.35
C ASP A 88 13.53 6.99 19.40
N ALA A 89 14.04 7.25 18.20
CA ALA A 89 14.15 6.25 17.16
C ALA A 89 15.22 5.18 17.49
N ASP A 90 16.35 5.58 18.06
CA ASP A 90 17.45 4.67 18.38
C ASP A 90 17.08 3.77 19.57
N ASP A 91 16.45 4.34 20.59
CA ASP A 91 15.93 3.60 21.75
C ASP A 91 14.81 2.66 21.33
N TRP A 92 13.90 3.10 20.44
CA TRP A 92 12.83 2.28 19.91
C TRP A 92 13.35 1.09 19.09
N HIS A 93 14.30 1.32 18.19
CA HIS A 93 14.90 0.25 17.40
C HIS A 93 15.66 -0.75 18.28
N SER A 94 16.37 -0.25 19.29
CA SER A 94 17.06 -1.09 20.28
C SER A 94 16.07 -1.95 21.07
N LEU A 95 14.96 -1.35 21.52
CA LEU A 95 13.92 -2.06 22.27
C LEU A 95 13.23 -3.13 21.41
N THR A 96 12.84 -2.80 20.16
CA THR A 96 12.18 -3.76 19.27
C THR A 96 13.10 -4.89 18.83
N ALA A 97 14.38 -4.59 18.53
CA ALA A 97 15.36 -5.60 18.17
C ALA A 97 15.60 -6.60 19.33
N LEU A 98 15.72 -6.10 20.57
CA LEU A 98 15.91 -6.95 21.76
C LEU A 98 14.68 -7.86 22.01
N ASN A 99 13.49 -7.40 21.64
CA ASN A 99 12.23 -8.10 21.92
C ASN A 99 11.64 -8.83 20.70
N ALA A 100 12.44 -9.11 19.66
CA ALA A 100 12.00 -9.94 18.52
C ALA A 100 11.54 -11.33 19.00
N GLY A 101 10.33 -11.73 18.63
CA GLY A 101 9.67 -12.94 19.13
C GLY A 101 8.98 -12.77 20.50
N GLY A 102 9.07 -11.60 21.12
CA GLY A 102 8.44 -11.24 22.38
C GLY A 102 7.38 -10.15 22.24
N SER A 103 7.22 -9.38 23.30
CA SER A 103 6.24 -8.29 23.36
C SER A 103 6.78 -7.10 24.13
N ILE A 104 6.21 -5.94 23.89
CA ILE A 104 6.44 -4.70 24.62
C ILE A 104 5.14 -4.32 25.33
N THR A 105 5.15 -4.27 26.64
CA THR A 105 4.06 -3.74 27.45
C THR A 105 4.09 -2.23 27.44
N VAL A 106 2.96 -1.61 27.11
CA VAL A 106 2.81 -0.14 27.04
C VAL A 106 1.87 0.30 28.16
N SER A 107 2.39 1.13 29.07
CA SER A 107 1.65 1.77 30.15
C SER A 107 1.44 3.25 29.79
N VAL A 108 0.19 3.71 29.84
CA VAL A 108 -0.19 5.09 29.49
C VAL A 108 -0.83 5.77 30.66
N CYS A 109 -0.27 6.95 31.01
CA CYS A 109 -0.90 7.89 31.93
C CYS A 109 -1.25 9.19 31.20
N GLU A 110 -2.41 9.73 31.49
CA GLU A 110 -2.90 11.04 30.98
C GLU A 110 -3.06 12.01 32.14
N ARG A 111 -2.60 13.24 31.98
CA ARG A 111 -2.95 14.32 32.88
C ARG A 111 -4.13 15.09 32.31
N ARG A 112 -5.23 15.16 33.08
CA ARG A 112 -6.47 15.83 32.72
C ARG A 112 -7.03 16.57 33.91
N GLY A 113 -7.28 17.89 33.80
CA GLY A 113 -7.78 18.71 34.89
C GLY A 113 -6.86 18.69 36.13
N GLY A 114 -5.54 18.65 35.92
CA GLY A 114 -4.54 18.61 36.97
C GLY A 114 -4.36 17.25 37.64
N ARG A 115 -5.13 16.22 37.28
CA ARG A 115 -5.06 14.84 37.84
C ARG A 115 -4.44 13.89 36.85
N TRP A 116 -3.71 12.87 37.37
CA TRP A 116 -3.20 11.79 36.57
C TRP A 116 -4.18 10.60 36.53
N LEU A 117 -4.51 10.16 35.32
CA LEU A 117 -5.30 8.97 35.03
C LEU A 117 -4.35 7.89 34.49
N ARG A 118 -4.40 6.65 35.00
CA ARG A 118 -3.66 5.51 34.48
C ARG A 118 -4.62 4.52 33.84
N TYR A 119 -4.42 4.27 32.56
CA TYR A 119 -5.18 3.28 31.80
C TYR A 119 -4.66 1.86 32.03
N ARG A 120 -5.42 0.86 31.61
CA ARG A 120 -4.94 -0.52 31.53
C ARG A 120 -3.79 -0.60 30.52
N ASP A 121 -2.78 -1.38 30.86
CA ASP A 121 -1.66 -1.64 29.98
C ASP A 121 -2.11 -2.45 28.76
N PHE A 122 -1.45 -2.27 27.62
CA PHE A 122 -1.62 -3.08 26.43
C PHE A 122 -0.27 -3.59 25.92
N ALA A 123 -0.32 -4.59 25.02
CA ALA A 123 0.89 -5.16 24.43
C ALA A 123 1.02 -4.74 22.96
N ILE A 124 2.27 -4.58 22.53
CA ILE A 124 2.71 -4.58 21.13
C ILE A 124 3.57 -5.83 20.98
N HIS A 125 3.21 -6.72 20.03
CA HIS A 125 3.96 -7.93 19.75
C HIS A 125 5.06 -7.62 18.73
N VAL A 126 6.26 -8.12 18.95
CA VAL A 126 7.38 -7.98 18.00
C VAL A 126 7.59 -9.33 17.32
N SER A 127 7.36 -9.37 16.02
CA SER A 127 7.53 -10.59 15.23
C SER A 127 9.00 -11.06 15.23
N PRO A 128 9.25 -12.38 15.27
CA PRO A 128 10.57 -12.92 14.96
C PRO A 128 10.91 -12.80 13.46
N GLU A 129 9.87 -12.63 12.59
CA GLU A 129 10.04 -12.49 11.15
C GLU A 129 10.47 -11.05 10.81
N PRO A 130 11.64 -10.86 10.17
CA PRO A 130 12.11 -9.54 9.81
C PRO A 130 11.26 -8.91 8.70
N LEU A 131 11.36 -7.59 8.57
CA LEU A 131 10.92 -6.84 7.40
C LEU A 131 12.13 -6.03 6.91
N ASP A 132 12.90 -6.67 6.00
CA ASP A 132 14.16 -6.11 5.51
C ASP A 132 13.99 -5.20 4.29
N ASP A 133 12.75 -5.04 3.81
CA ASP A 133 12.42 -4.10 2.74
C ASP A 133 12.73 -2.68 3.20
N TYR A 134 13.40 -1.90 2.32
CA TYR A 134 13.70 -0.50 2.58
C TYR A 134 12.43 0.30 2.88
N GLY A 135 11.39 0.07 2.05
CA GLY A 135 10.24 0.94 2.13
C GLY A 135 9.09 0.56 1.21
N LEU A 136 8.26 1.55 1.01
CA LEU A 136 7.08 1.48 0.15
C LEU A 136 7.17 2.52 -0.95
N VAL A 137 6.67 2.17 -2.13
CA VAL A 137 6.26 3.11 -3.17
C VAL A 137 4.73 3.07 -3.27
N TYR A 138 4.09 4.21 -3.38
CA TYR A 138 2.64 4.31 -3.46
C TYR A 138 2.23 5.58 -4.20
N ARG A 139 1.01 5.57 -4.69
CA ARG A 139 0.37 6.76 -5.24
C ARG A 139 -0.43 7.48 -4.17
N ARG A 140 -0.29 8.80 -4.07
CA ARG A 140 -1.22 9.69 -3.38
C ARG A 140 -2.09 10.40 -4.41
N ILE A 141 -3.39 10.47 -4.17
CA ILE A 141 -4.36 11.04 -5.10
C ILE A 141 -5.53 11.65 -4.33
N PRO A 142 -6.05 12.81 -4.75
CA PRO A 142 -7.36 13.27 -4.28
C PRO A 142 -8.43 12.20 -4.53
N PRO A 143 -9.29 11.92 -3.55
CA PRO A 143 -10.22 10.77 -3.64
C PRO A 143 -11.38 10.98 -4.62
N GLY A 144 -11.43 12.10 -5.33
CA GLY A 144 -12.43 12.40 -6.35
C GLY A 144 -13.66 13.17 -5.85
N TYR A 145 -13.82 13.30 -4.55
CA TYR A 145 -14.87 14.13 -3.92
C TYR A 145 -14.27 15.33 -3.15
N GLU A 146 -12.97 15.51 -3.21
CA GLU A 146 -12.25 16.68 -2.73
C GLU A 146 -11.74 17.50 -3.91
N VAL A 147 -11.72 18.82 -3.76
CA VAL A 147 -11.15 19.76 -4.74
C VAL A 147 -9.77 20.18 -4.25
N GLY A 148 -8.78 19.95 -5.08
CA GLY A 148 -7.37 20.20 -4.73
C GLY A 148 -6.70 18.97 -4.12
N GLY A 149 -5.40 18.98 -4.07
CA GLY A 149 -4.54 17.88 -3.67
C GLY A 149 -3.58 17.52 -4.79
N ASP A 150 -2.39 17.07 -4.40
CA ASP A 150 -1.31 16.79 -5.33
C ASP A 150 -1.32 15.32 -5.72
N LEU A 151 -1.60 15.03 -6.99
CA LEU A 151 -1.35 13.71 -7.54
C LEU A 151 0.17 13.46 -7.55
N GLY A 152 0.59 12.36 -6.92
CA GLY A 152 1.99 11.98 -6.92
C GLY A 152 2.24 10.49 -6.65
N ILE A 153 3.39 10.00 -7.13
CA ILE A 153 3.99 8.75 -6.68
C ILE A 153 5.07 9.13 -5.68
N TYR A 154 5.00 8.53 -4.50
CA TYR A 154 5.89 8.79 -3.38
C TYR A 154 6.58 7.50 -2.96
N GLN A 155 7.73 7.65 -2.32
CA GLN A 155 8.41 6.55 -1.63
C GLN A 155 8.66 6.91 -0.18
N ARG A 156 8.58 5.90 0.68
CA ARG A 156 8.68 6.02 2.12
C ARG A 156 9.60 4.97 2.70
N CYS A 157 10.56 5.38 3.53
CA CYS A 157 11.33 4.46 4.35
C CYS A 157 10.46 3.84 5.47
N LEU A 158 10.57 2.53 5.70
CA LEU A 158 9.82 1.85 6.77
C LEU A 158 10.51 1.95 8.14
N HIS A 159 11.81 2.25 8.18
CA HIS A 159 12.59 2.30 9.42
C HIS A 159 12.56 3.69 10.08
N ASN A 160 12.11 4.71 9.35
CA ASN A 160 11.98 6.08 9.84
C ASN A 160 10.78 6.78 9.19
N PHE A 161 10.71 8.12 9.30
CA PHE A 161 9.60 8.90 8.75
C PHE A 161 9.93 9.57 7.41
N ASP A 162 11.03 9.19 6.74
CA ASP A 162 11.44 9.82 5.47
C ASP A 162 10.49 9.44 4.35
N GLU A 163 9.77 10.41 3.84
CA GLU A 163 8.94 10.33 2.63
C GLU A 163 9.49 11.30 1.59
N SER A 164 9.57 10.86 0.35
CA SER A 164 9.98 11.72 -0.76
C SER A 164 9.17 11.43 -2.03
N PRO A 165 8.87 12.46 -2.84
CA PRO A 165 8.21 12.25 -4.12
C PRO A 165 9.15 11.56 -5.10
N LEU A 166 8.60 10.62 -5.88
CA LEU A 166 9.24 10.08 -7.09
C LEU A 166 8.81 10.89 -8.31
N LEU A 167 7.52 11.19 -8.41
CA LEU A 167 6.94 11.96 -9.50
C LEU A 167 5.68 12.66 -8.99
N THR A 168 5.53 13.94 -9.28
CA THR A 168 4.38 14.75 -8.88
C THR A 168 3.75 15.44 -10.07
N GLU A 169 2.52 15.94 -9.90
CA GLU A 169 1.83 16.75 -10.89
C GLU A 169 2.63 18.01 -11.27
N THR A 170 3.39 18.58 -10.35
CA THR A 170 4.29 19.71 -10.63
C THR A 170 5.33 19.39 -11.71
N ALA A 171 5.82 18.14 -11.73
CA ALA A 171 6.77 17.67 -12.75
C ALA A 171 6.10 17.35 -14.10
N LEU A 172 4.85 16.91 -14.08
CA LEU A 172 4.05 16.57 -15.26
C LEU A 172 2.65 17.21 -15.19
N PRO A 173 2.53 18.53 -15.37
CA PRO A 173 1.28 19.25 -15.23
C PRO A 173 0.16 18.70 -16.12
N GLY A 174 -1.04 18.51 -15.56
CA GLY A 174 -2.22 18.02 -16.27
C GLY A 174 -2.11 16.59 -16.78
N ARG A 175 -1.14 15.80 -16.30
CA ARG A 175 -0.99 14.38 -16.66
C ARG A 175 -1.41 13.50 -15.49
N CYS A 176 -2.10 12.42 -15.81
CA CYS A 176 -2.39 11.37 -14.84
C CYS A 176 -1.36 10.25 -15.00
N PHE A 177 -0.72 9.86 -13.91
CA PHE A 177 0.24 8.76 -13.89
C PHE A 177 -0.06 7.81 -12.73
N ASN A 178 0.12 6.51 -13.00
CA ASN A 178 -0.14 5.44 -12.03
C ASN A 178 0.33 4.08 -12.58
N CYS A 179 -0.22 3.01 -12.00
CA CYS A 179 0.06 1.62 -12.36
C CYS A 179 1.55 1.30 -12.27
N HIS A 180 2.20 1.94 -11.27
CA HIS A 180 3.60 1.69 -10.97
C HIS A 180 3.75 0.34 -10.26
N THR A 181 4.85 -0.33 -10.54
CA THR A 181 5.28 -1.51 -9.78
C THR A 181 6.76 -1.80 -10.01
N ALA A 182 7.42 -2.31 -8.96
CA ALA A 182 8.77 -2.84 -9.03
C ALA A 182 8.73 -4.36 -9.23
N ASN A 183 9.71 -4.93 -9.95
CA ASN A 183 9.81 -6.37 -10.08
C ASN A 183 10.26 -7.00 -8.76
N ARG A 184 9.37 -7.68 -8.04
CA ARG A 184 9.68 -8.35 -6.77
C ARG A 184 10.44 -7.44 -5.80
N ALA A 185 9.92 -6.23 -5.61
CA ALA A 185 10.52 -5.18 -4.79
C ALA A 185 11.91 -4.66 -5.28
N ASN A 186 12.38 -5.06 -6.47
CA ASN A 186 13.64 -4.57 -7.02
C ASN A 186 13.50 -3.16 -7.58
N PRO A 187 14.09 -2.11 -6.97
CA PRO A 187 13.96 -0.73 -7.40
C PRO A 187 14.65 -0.43 -8.74
N GLN A 188 15.53 -1.32 -9.21
CA GLN A 188 16.20 -1.19 -10.50
C GLN A 188 15.31 -1.61 -11.68
N GLN A 189 14.22 -2.31 -11.41
CA GLN A 189 13.22 -2.74 -12.40
C GLN A 189 11.87 -2.15 -12.02
N PHE A 190 11.52 -1.06 -12.65
CA PHE A 190 10.35 -0.26 -12.32
C PHE A 190 9.55 0.09 -13.58
N THR A 191 8.23 0.05 -13.52
CA THR A 191 7.35 0.48 -14.60
C THR A 191 6.25 1.37 -14.07
N MET A 192 5.76 2.27 -14.91
CA MET A 192 4.56 3.07 -14.67
C MET A 192 3.90 3.51 -15.96
N GLN A 193 2.64 3.90 -15.89
CA GLN A 193 1.87 4.46 -17.00
C GLN A 193 1.65 5.96 -16.81
N VAL A 194 1.97 6.76 -17.84
CA VAL A 194 1.56 8.16 -17.93
C VAL A 194 0.47 8.29 -18.99
N ARG A 195 -0.64 8.94 -18.64
CA ARG A 195 -1.81 9.16 -19.50
C ARG A 195 -1.89 10.62 -19.95
N GLY A 196 -2.64 10.85 -21.02
CA GLY A 196 -2.82 12.17 -21.63
C GLY A 196 -1.90 12.39 -22.82
N GLU A 197 -1.83 13.64 -23.29
CA GLU A 197 -0.99 14.03 -24.43
C GLU A 197 0.48 13.75 -24.14
N GLY A 198 1.18 13.11 -25.06
CA GLY A 198 2.56 12.66 -24.87
C GLY A 198 2.72 11.57 -23.82
N GLY A 199 1.63 10.93 -23.36
CA GLY A 199 1.65 9.81 -22.45
C GLY A 199 2.29 8.55 -23.04
N GLY A 200 2.59 7.55 -22.21
CA GLY A 200 3.21 6.29 -22.62
C GLY A 200 3.50 5.39 -21.42
N THR A 201 4.01 4.21 -21.70
CA THR A 201 4.41 3.23 -20.70
C THR A 201 5.92 3.34 -20.47
N LEU A 202 6.32 3.79 -19.28
CA LEU A 202 7.71 3.76 -18.84
C LEU A 202 8.07 2.35 -18.37
N VAL A 203 9.19 1.84 -18.85
CA VAL A 203 9.90 0.71 -18.26
C VAL A 203 11.33 1.14 -17.98
N GLN A 204 11.72 1.15 -16.71
CA GLN A 204 13.07 1.45 -16.26
C GLN A 204 13.77 0.16 -15.83
N THR A 205 15.00 -0.01 -16.28
CA THR A 205 15.87 -1.11 -15.89
C THR A 205 17.29 -0.59 -15.72
N ASP A 206 17.88 -0.82 -14.56
CA ASP A 206 19.26 -0.42 -14.26
C ASP A 206 19.55 1.07 -14.59
N GLY A 207 18.59 1.94 -14.25
CA GLY A 207 18.65 3.39 -14.51
C GLY A 207 18.33 3.81 -15.95
N CYS A 208 18.20 2.88 -16.90
CA CYS A 208 17.82 3.19 -18.28
C CYS A 208 16.29 3.24 -18.42
N GLN A 209 15.75 4.35 -18.91
CA GLN A 209 14.32 4.55 -19.16
C GLN A 209 14.00 4.28 -20.63
N VAL A 210 13.07 3.36 -20.88
CA VAL A 210 12.47 3.14 -22.21
C VAL A 210 10.98 3.49 -22.12
N TRP A 211 10.52 4.29 -23.08
CA TRP A 211 9.14 4.74 -23.17
C TRP A 211 8.45 4.06 -24.34
N TYR A 212 7.52 3.16 -24.04
CA TYR A 212 6.80 2.39 -25.04
C TYR A 212 5.45 3.03 -25.42
N ASP A 213 5.07 2.89 -26.70
CA ASP A 213 3.69 3.09 -27.15
C ASP A 213 2.97 1.75 -27.09
N THR A 214 2.39 1.45 -25.92
CA THR A 214 1.60 0.21 -25.75
C THR A 214 0.16 0.33 -26.25
N LYS A 215 -0.25 1.52 -26.74
CA LYS A 215 -1.54 1.74 -27.38
C LYS A 215 -1.41 1.49 -28.89
N THR A 216 -1.90 0.35 -29.32
CA THR A 216 -1.96 -0.03 -30.73
C THR A 216 -3.44 -0.07 -31.20
N PRO A 217 -3.72 -0.14 -32.51
CA PRO A 217 -5.08 -0.36 -33.00
C PRO A 217 -5.76 -1.61 -32.42
N ALA A 218 -4.97 -2.65 -32.09
CA ALA A 218 -5.49 -3.88 -31.50
C ALA A 218 -5.74 -3.75 -30.00
N THR A 219 -4.82 -3.11 -29.24
CA THR A 219 -4.99 -2.91 -27.79
C THR A 219 -6.00 -1.82 -27.45
N ARG A 220 -6.25 -0.88 -28.37
CA ARG A 220 -7.20 0.24 -28.22
C ARG A 220 -6.93 1.19 -27.04
N ALA A 221 -6.21 0.73 -25.99
CA ALA A 221 -5.79 1.49 -24.83
C ALA A 221 -4.34 1.18 -24.47
N ALA A 222 -3.70 2.10 -23.78
CA ALA A 222 -2.33 1.87 -23.25
C ALA A 222 -2.36 0.91 -22.07
N GLY A 223 -1.25 0.21 -21.84
CA GLY A 223 -1.09 -0.74 -20.75
C GLY A 223 -1.23 -0.11 -19.38
N SER A 224 -2.08 -0.71 -18.54
CA SER A 224 -2.35 -0.33 -17.17
C SER A 224 -2.21 -1.56 -16.27
N TYR A 225 -2.22 -1.40 -14.94
CA TYR A 225 -2.19 -2.51 -13.98
C TYR A 225 -1.05 -3.49 -14.25
N ALA A 226 0.16 -2.94 -14.36
CA ALA A 226 1.36 -3.68 -14.68
C ALA A 226 1.72 -4.75 -13.64
N TYR A 227 2.31 -5.85 -14.11
CA TYR A 227 2.96 -6.85 -13.26
C TYR A 227 4.16 -7.48 -13.99
N TRP A 228 5.29 -7.54 -13.31
CA TRP A 228 6.51 -8.10 -13.85
C TRP A 228 6.54 -9.63 -13.82
N HIS A 229 7.08 -10.24 -14.86
CA HIS A 229 7.58 -11.60 -14.80
C HIS A 229 8.84 -11.63 -13.91
N PRO A 230 9.03 -12.64 -13.05
CA PRO A 230 10.12 -12.64 -12.07
C PRO A 230 11.52 -12.48 -12.70
N GLU A 231 11.74 -12.97 -13.90
CA GLU A 231 13.02 -12.84 -14.63
C GLU A 231 13.24 -11.43 -15.21
N GLY A 232 12.25 -10.54 -15.15
CA GLY A 232 12.37 -9.15 -15.62
C GLY A 232 12.34 -8.96 -17.14
N ARG A 233 12.25 -10.04 -17.95
CA ARG A 233 12.10 -9.94 -19.39
C ARG A 233 10.72 -9.46 -19.80
N TYR A 234 9.68 -9.98 -19.17
CA TYR A 234 8.30 -9.70 -19.53
C TYR A 234 7.60 -8.81 -18.51
N VAL A 235 6.68 -7.99 -19.01
CA VAL A 235 5.76 -7.20 -18.18
C VAL A 235 4.35 -7.37 -18.72
N ALA A 236 3.44 -7.90 -17.91
CA ALA A 236 2.03 -8.01 -18.25
C ALA A 236 1.31 -6.70 -17.97
N TYR A 237 0.37 -6.33 -18.84
CA TYR A 237 -0.47 -5.15 -18.72
C TYR A 237 -1.92 -5.49 -19.07
N ALA A 238 -2.86 -4.78 -18.46
CA ALA A 238 -4.23 -4.70 -18.96
C ALA A 238 -4.37 -3.46 -19.85
N ALA A 239 -4.71 -3.64 -21.11
CA ALA A 239 -5.07 -2.56 -22.03
C ALA A 239 -6.55 -2.20 -21.80
N ALA A 240 -6.82 -1.26 -20.89
CA ALA A 240 -8.13 -1.00 -20.34
C ALA A 240 -8.62 0.43 -20.55
N ALA A 241 -9.89 0.60 -20.91
CA ALA A 241 -10.56 1.90 -20.93
C ALA A 241 -11.27 2.14 -19.60
N VAL A 242 -10.70 3.03 -18.80
CA VAL A 242 -11.14 3.37 -17.44
C VAL A 242 -12.09 4.54 -17.46
N TYR A 243 -13.22 4.41 -16.77
CA TYR A 243 -14.22 5.46 -16.57
C TYR A 243 -14.53 5.61 -15.08
N GLN A 244 -14.91 6.81 -14.69
CA GLN A 244 -15.32 7.14 -13.32
C GLN A 244 -16.73 7.75 -13.37
N SER A 245 -17.59 7.33 -12.44
CA SER A 245 -18.86 7.97 -12.16
C SER A 245 -18.89 8.45 -10.73
N PHE A 246 -19.40 9.66 -10.52
CA PHE A 246 -19.56 10.28 -9.22
C PHE A 246 -21.03 10.24 -8.85
N PHE A 247 -21.35 9.83 -7.61
CA PHE A 247 -22.70 9.71 -7.12
C PHE A 247 -22.97 10.68 -5.98
N VAL A 248 -24.10 11.34 -6.02
CA VAL A 248 -24.59 12.19 -4.91
C VAL A 248 -25.45 11.30 -4.01
N GLY A 249 -24.81 10.45 -3.23
CA GLY A 249 -25.52 9.51 -2.37
C GLY A 249 -24.72 9.08 -1.15
N LYS A 250 -25.39 8.48 -0.17
CA LYS A 250 -24.73 7.91 1.01
C LYS A 250 -24.03 6.61 0.64
N GLY A 251 -22.79 6.46 1.06
CA GLY A 251 -22.07 5.20 1.11
C GLY A 251 -21.07 4.94 -0.01
N GLN A 252 -21.32 5.34 -1.27
CA GLN A 252 -20.40 5.13 -2.38
C GLN A 252 -20.37 6.34 -3.30
N PRO A 253 -19.50 7.32 -3.02
CA PRO A 253 -19.47 8.57 -3.79
C PRO A 253 -18.86 8.42 -5.19
N ILE A 254 -18.09 7.36 -5.44
CA ILE A 254 -17.41 7.10 -6.71
C ILE A 254 -17.50 5.63 -7.09
N GLU A 255 -17.67 5.35 -8.38
CA GLU A 255 -17.49 4.02 -8.98
C GLU A 255 -16.49 4.12 -10.13
N VAL A 256 -15.62 3.13 -10.24
CA VAL A 256 -14.66 2.99 -11.35
C VAL A 256 -15.01 1.72 -12.11
N TYR A 257 -15.16 1.84 -13.42
CA TYR A 257 -15.49 0.70 -14.29
C TYR A 257 -14.75 0.76 -15.61
N HIS A 258 -14.68 -0.37 -16.28
CA HIS A 258 -13.99 -0.54 -17.55
C HIS A 258 -14.97 -0.97 -18.62
N LYS A 259 -14.98 -0.27 -19.77
CA LYS A 259 -15.83 -0.66 -20.92
C LYS A 259 -15.23 -1.80 -21.71
N PHE A 260 -13.93 -1.92 -21.71
CA PHE A 260 -13.18 -3.06 -22.20
C PHE A 260 -11.84 -3.14 -21.48
N SER A 261 -11.28 -4.33 -21.42
CA SER A 261 -9.93 -4.59 -20.93
C SER A 261 -9.45 -5.92 -21.48
N ASN A 262 -8.24 -5.94 -22.01
CA ASN A 262 -7.58 -7.13 -22.53
C ASN A 262 -6.16 -7.17 -21.96
N ILE A 263 -5.61 -8.37 -21.78
CA ILE A 263 -4.24 -8.52 -21.26
C ILE A 263 -3.27 -8.72 -22.42
N VAL A 264 -2.15 -7.99 -22.35
CA VAL A 264 -0.99 -8.14 -23.23
C VAL A 264 0.28 -8.26 -22.37
N VAL A 265 1.28 -8.95 -22.93
CA VAL A 265 2.58 -9.10 -22.26
C VAL A 265 3.67 -8.49 -23.14
N LEU A 266 4.35 -7.47 -22.63
CA LEU A 266 5.50 -6.86 -23.30
C LEU A 266 6.74 -7.76 -23.13
N ASP A 267 7.30 -8.24 -24.23
CA ASP A 267 8.65 -8.78 -24.30
C ASP A 267 9.63 -7.64 -24.56
N ARG A 268 10.40 -7.28 -23.55
CA ARG A 268 11.36 -6.17 -23.57
C ARG A 268 12.61 -6.45 -24.39
N GLN A 269 12.90 -7.72 -24.71
CA GLN A 269 14.04 -8.08 -25.54
C GLN A 269 13.77 -7.85 -27.04
N THR A 270 12.50 -7.90 -27.42
CA THR A 270 12.08 -7.81 -28.82
C THR A 270 11.18 -6.61 -29.11
N ASP A 271 10.85 -5.81 -28.10
CA ASP A 271 9.89 -4.70 -28.15
C ASP A 271 8.52 -5.16 -28.73
N THR A 272 8.06 -6.32 -28.29
CA THR A 272 6.86 -6.98 -28.84
C THR A 272 5.80 -7.12 -27.77
N LEU A 273 4.54 -6.81 -28.09
CA LEU A 273 3.39 -7.17 -27.30
C LEU A 273 2.88 -8.55 -27.71
N LEU A 274 2.97 -9.51 -26.80
CA LEU A 274 2.39 -10.83 -26.96
C LEU A 274 0.90 -10.75 -26.64
N ALA A 275 0.06 -11.20 -27.56
CA ALA A 275 -1.40 -11.23 -27.42
C ALA A 275 -1.93 -12.63 -27.72
N ASP A 276 -2.72 -13.17 -26.84
CA ASP A 276 -3.35 -14.51 -26.99
C ASP A 276 -4.85 -14.38 -27.02
N SER A 277 -5.54 -15.16 -27.86
CA SER A 277 -6.98 -15.12 -28.01
C SER A 277 -7.74 -15.39 -26.71
N LEU A 278 -7.16 -16.13 -25.75
CA LEU A 278 -7.75 -16.35 -24.42
C LEU A 278 -7.63 -15.15 -23.47
N LEU A 279 -6.84 -14.15 -23.85
CA LEU A 279 -6.62 -12.90 -23.09
C LEU A 279 -7.07 -11.66 -23.87
N GLN A 280 -7.71 -11.87 -25.05
CA GLN A 280 -8.19 -10.85 -25.99
C GLN A 280 -9.62 -11.16 -26.38
N THR A 281 -10.50 -11.38 -25.39
CA THR A 281 -11.90 -11.76 -25.62
C THR A 281 -12.83 -10.53 -25.58
N ASP A 282 -14.13 -10.75 -25.70
CA ASP A 282 -15.14 -9.71 -25.44
C ASP A 282 -15.41 -9.50 -23.94
N CYS A 283 -14.88 -10.39 -23.08
CA CYS A 283 -14.89 -10.24 -21.64
C CYS A 283 -13.90 -9.16 -21.16
N LEU A 284 -13.91 -8.85 -19.87
CA LEU A 284 -12.93 -7.96 -19.27
C LEU A 284 -11.80 -8.79 -18.65
N GLU A 285 -10.65 -8.90 -19.30
CA GLU A 285 -9.44 -9.47 -18.71
C GLU A 285 -8.61 -8.36 -18.07
N ILE A 286 -8.41 -8.42 -16.73
CA ILE A 286 -7.80 -7.33 -15.96
C ILE A 286 -6.95 -7.85 -14.79
N PHE A 287 -6.08 -6.99 -14.26
CA PHE A 287 -5.20 -7.26 -13.11
C PHE A 287 -4.32 -8.49 -13.28
N PRO A 288 -3.49 -8.55 -14.32
CA PRO A 288 -2.56 -9.65 -14.50
C PRO A 288 -1.54 -9.71 -13.36
N ALA A 289 -1.14 -10.93 -12.96
CA ALA A 289 -0.07 -11.16 -12.00
C ALA A 289 0.64 -12.48 -12.30
N PHE A 290 1.95 -12.45 -12.58
CA PHE A 290 2.73 -13.66 -12.75
C PHE A 290 2.96 -14.39 -11.42
N SER A 291 2.90 -15.71 -11.44
CA SER A 291 3.33 -16.55 -10.32
C SER A 291 4.80 -16.32 -9.96
N ALA A 292 5.19 -16.72 -8.76
CA ALA A 292 6.55 -16.54 -8.26
C ALA A 292 7.61 -17.23 -9.12
N ASP A 293 7.26 -18.35 -9.78
CA ASP A 293 8.10 -19.10 -10.72
C ASP A 293 7.94 -18.65 -12.18
N GLY A 294 7.05 -17.65 -12.46
CA GLY A 294 6.79 -17.14 -13.79
C GLY A 294 6.00 -18.06 -14.73
N ARG A 295 5.62 -19.27 -14.29
CA ARG A 295 4.99 -20.27 -15.16
C ARG A 295 3.50 -20.12 -15.34
N ARG A 296 2.87 -19.25 -14.55
CA ARG A 296 1.43 -18.95 -14.62
C ARG A 296 1.20 -17.45 -14.60
N LEU A 297 0.18 -17.02 -15.32
CA LEU A 297 -0.37 -15.67 -15.24
C LEU A 297 -1.76 -15.75 -14.62
N PHE A 298 -1.94 -15.17 -13.44
CA PHE A 298 -3.24 -14.97 -12.80
C PHE A 298 -3.88 -13.71 -13.37
N PHE A 299 -5.19 -13.70 -13.48
CA PHE A 299 -5.95 -12.54 -13.93
C PHE A 299 -7.41 -12.64 -13.51
N SER A 300 -8.11 -11.51 -13.53
CA SER A 300 -9.54 -11.46 -13.31
C SER A 300 -10.25 -11.30 -14.63
N THR A 301 -11.41 -11.95 -14.78
CA THR A 301 -12.25 -11.79 -15.98
C THR A 301 -13.73 -11.68 -15.59
N SER A 302 -14.50 -10.90 -16.33
CA SER A 302 -15.96 -10.83 -16.18
C SER A 302 -16.65 -10.85 -17.52
N GLU A 303 -17.86 -11.43 -17.56
CA GLU A 303 -18.72 -11.37 -18.71
C GLU A 303 -18.96 -9.93 -19.19
N PRO A 304 -19.20 -9.71 -20.49
CA PRO A 304 -19.51 -8.41 -21.02
C PRO A 304 -20.75 -7.80 -20.37
N CYS A 305 -20.62 -6.56 -19.90
CA CYS A 305 -21.73 -5.80 -19.32
C CYS A 305 -21.83 -4.42 -19.95
N ASN A 306 -23.06 -3.93 -20.14
CA ASN A 306 -23.29 -2.57 -20.61
C ASN A 306 -23.10 -1.57 -19.46
N VAL A 307 -21.85 -1.16 -19.20
CA VAL A 307 -21.52 -0.19 -18.16
C VAL A 307 -21.61 1.25 -18.70
N PRO A 308 -22.14 2.22 -17.91
CA PRO A 308 -22.45 2.13 -16.47
C PRO A 308 -23.82 1.52 -16.14
N ALA A 309 -24.74 1.32 -17.10
CA ALA A 309 -26.12 0.93 -16.82
C ALA A 309 -26.23 -0.39 -16.02
N GLU A 310 -25.34 -1.33 -16.28
CA GLU A 310 -25.35 -2.68 -15.69
C GLU A 310 -24.18 -2.93 -14.74
N TYR A 311 -23.50 -1.88 -14.23
CA TYR A 311 -22.29 -2.07 -13.40
C TYR A 311 -22.54 -2.94 -12.16
N LEU A 312 -23.76 -2.98 -11.64
CA LEU A 312 -24.14 -3.84 -10.50
C LEU A 312 -24.08 -5.34 -10.82
N LYS A 313 -24.09 -5.70 -12.11
CA LYS A 313 -24.04 -7.09 -12.58
C LYS A 313 -22.61 -7.60 -12.79
N VAL A 314 -21.60 -6.72 -12.69
CA VAL A 314 -20.20 -7.11 -12.92
C VAL A 314 -19.75 -8.04 -11.82
N LYS A 315 -19.48 -9.30 -12.17
CA LYS A 315 -18.96 -10.36 -11.31
C LYS A 315 -17.69 -10.91 -11.94
N CYS A 316 -16.56 -10.71 -11.28
CA CYS A 316 -15.28 -11.14 -11.80
C CYS A 316 -14.88 -12.51 -11.26
N SER A 317 -14.49 -13.40 -12.16
CA SER A 317 -13.84 -14.66 -11.83
C SER A 317 -12.33 -14.46 -11.74
N LEU A 318 -11.67 -15.22 -10.87
CA LEU A 318 -10.21 -15.31 -10.80
C LEU A 318 -9.75 -16.50 -11.62
N CYS A 319 -8.88 -16.25 -12.61
CA CYS A 319 -8.40 -17.26 -13.55
C CYS A 319 -6.87 -17.34 -13.54
N ALA A 320 -6.35 -18.41 -14.11
CA ALA A 320 -4.92 -18.60 -14.35
C ALA A 320 -4.67 -19.27 -15.71
N ILE A 321 -3.62 -18.84 -16.40
CA ILE A 321 -3.16 -19.44 -17.64
C ILE A 321 -1.66 -19.74 -17.53
N GLY A 322 -1.25 -20.90 -18.06
CA GLY A 322 0.17 -21.27 -18.12
C GLY A 322 0.93 -20.33 -19.06
N PHE A 323 2.18 -20.01 -18.72
CA PHE A 323 3.09 -19.20 -19.53
C PHE A 323 4.47 -19.87 -19.60
N ASP A 324 5.00 -19.98 -20.79
CA ASP A 324 6.35 -20.43 -21.05
C ASP A 324 7.23 -19.23 -21.42
N ALA A 325 8.12 -18.85 -20.52
CA ALA A 325 8.99 -17.68 -20.68
C ALA A 325 10.09 -17.87 -21.75
N GLU A 326 10.47 -19.12 -22.08
CA GLU A 326 11.46 -19.38 -23.12
C GLU A 326 10.89 -19.06 -24.50
N SER A 327 9.71 -19.60 -24.81
CA SER A 327 9.04 -19.40 -26.11
C SER A 327 8.15 -18.14 -26.16
N GLY A 328 7.80 -17.55 -25.01
CA GLY A 328 6.83 -16.47 -24.87
C GLY A 328 5.40 -16.90 -25.23
N ARG A 329 5.01 -18.15 -24.96
CA ARG A 329 3.71 -18.71 -25.31
C ARG A 329 2.85 -19.00 -24.06
N PHE A 330 1.56 -18.84 -24.24
CA PHE A 330 0.56 -19.24 -23.24
C PHE A 330 0.08 -20.68 -23.47
N ALA A 331 -0.40 -21.32 -22.40
CA ALA A 331 -1.08 -22.62 -22.47
C ALA A 331 -2.38 -22.53 -23.30
N THR A 332 -2.87 -23.65 -23.79
CA THR A 332 -4.04 -23.72 -24.69
C THR A 332 -5.38 -23.55 -24.01
N HIS A 333 -5.40 -23.46 -22.68
CA HIS A 333 -6.60 -23.20 -21.87
C HIS A 333 -6.24 -22.36 -20.65
N ALA A 334 -7.21 -21.68 -20.12
CA ALA A 334 -7.14 -20.97 -18.85
C ALA A 334 -8.04 -21.68 -17.82
N ASP A 335 -7.53 -21.84 -16.60
CA ASP A 335 -8.27 -22.43 -15.49
C ASP A 335 -9.04 -21.35 -14.75
N THR A 336 -10.32 -21.58 -14.43
CA THR A 336 -11.07 -20.76 -13.50
C THR A 336 -10.81 -21.24 -12.07
N LEU A 337 -10.10 -20.46 -11.29
CA LEU A 337 -9.79 -20.78 -9.89
C LEU A 337 -10.99 -20.50 -8.98
N LEU A 338 -11.63 -19.34 -9.16
CA LEU A 338 -12.82 -18.90 -8.44
C LEU A 338 -13.81 -18.30 -9.43
N SER A 339 -15.07 -18.71 -9.36
CA SER A 339 -16.10 -18.27 -10.29
C SER A 339 -16.98 -17.19 -9.66
N GLY A 340 -16.81 -15.94 -10.11
CA GLY A 340 -17.60 -14.81 -9.62
C GLY A 340 -19.12 -14.96 -9.87
N PRO A 341 -19.57 -15.31 -11.08
CA PRO A 341 -20.99 -15.55 -11.35
C PRO A 341 -21.62 -16.68 -10.51
N ARG A 342 -20.88 -17.77 -10.28
CA ARG A 342 -21.37 -18.89 -9.44
C ARG A 342 -21.51 -18.48 -7.98
N ASP A 343 -20.55 -17.71 -7.47
CA ASP A 343 -20.47 -17.35 -6.06
C ASP A 343 -21.14 -16.00 -5.76
N ASP A 344 -21.77 -15.38 -6.76
CA ASP A 344 -22.43 -14.06 -6.73
C ASP A 344 -21.56 -12.93 -6.18
N CYS A 345 -20.26 -12.93 -6.51
CA CYS A 345 -19.29 -11.93 -6.05
C CYS A 345 -18.23 -11.66 -7.13
N SER A 346 -17.28 -10.79 -6.82
CA SER A 346 -16.11 -10.51 -7.67
C SER A 346 -14.83 -10.90 -6.94
N TYR A 347 -13.88 -11.50 -7.68
CA TYR A 347 -12.54 -11.86 -7.26
C TYR A 347 -11.53 -11.12 -8.12
N VAL A 348 -10.80 -10.19 -7.54
CA VAL A 348 -9.93 -9.25 -8.29
C VAL A 348 -8.60 -9.00 -7.59
N MET A 349 -7.68 -8.35 -8.29
CA MET A 349 -6.37 -7.90 -7.75
C MET A 349 -5.54 -9.02 -7.14
N ALA A 350 -5.40 -10.14 -7.87
CA ALA A 350 -4.51 -11.22 -7.46
C ALA A 350 -3.07 -10.74 -7.22
N ARG A 351 -2.46 -11.18 -6.13
CA ARG A 351 -1.05 -10.91 -5.78
C ARG A 351 -0.43 -12.17 -5.17
N PRO A 352 0.35 -12.92 -5.94
CA PRO A 352 1.07 -14.08 -5.42
C PRO A 352 2.19 -13.64 -4.48
N SER A 353 2.41 -14.38 -3.40
CA SER A 353 3.58 -14.21 -2.54
C SER A 353 4.86 -14.63 -3.29
N TYR A 354 5.99 -14.03 -2.94
CA TYR A 354 7.25 -14.29 -3.66
C TYR A 354 7.83 -15.67 -3.39
N ASP A 355 7.42 -16.35 -2.30
CA ASP A 355 7.73 -17.76 -2.03
C ASP A 355 6.84 -18.74 -2.82
N GLY A 356 5.82 -18.22 -3.53
CA GLY A 356 4.93 -19.00 -4.37
C GLY A 356 3.87 -19.81 -3.61
N ARG A 357 3.73 -19.61 -2.29
CA ARG A 357 2.79 -20.36 -1.47
C ARG A 357 1.38 -19.78 -1.50
N TRP A 358 1.26 -18.46 -1.40
CA TRP A 358 -0.01 -17.77 -1.22
C TRP A 358 -0.40 -16.97 -2.45
N LEU A 359 -1.70 -16.92 -2.73
CA LEU A 359 -2.29 -15.96 -3.63
C LEU A 359 -3.25 -15.07 -2.83
N ALA A 360 -2.84 -13.83 -2.57
CA ALA A 360 -3.76 -12.83 -2.03
C ALA A 360 -4.65 -12.32 -3.16
N TYR A 361 -5.91 -12.07 -2.87
CA TYR A 361 -6.88 -11.46 -3.81
C TYR A 361 -7.92 -10.67 -3.03
N VAL A 362 -8.69 -9.84 -3.71
CA VAL A 362 -9.79 -9.08 -3.12
C VAL A 362 -11.11 -9.69 -3.55
N GLN A 363 -12.00 -9.94 -2.59
CA GLN A 363 -13.37 -10.35 -2.80
C GLN A 363 -14.31 -9.19 -2.45
N CYS A 364 -15.29 -8.91 -3.30
CA CYS A 364 -16.37 -7.96 -3.03
C CYS A 364 -17.67 -8.42 -3.71
N SER A 365 -18.79 -7.84 -3.35
CA SER A 365 -20.10 -8.27 -3.90
C SER A 365 -20.21 -8.07 -5.40
N ARG A 366 -19.46 -7.11 -5.97
CA ARG A 366 -19.50 -6.76 -7.40
C ARG A 366 -18.31 -5.90 -7.80
N SER A 367 -18.27 -5.52 -9.08
CA SER A 367 -17.26 -4.63 -9.66
C SER A 367 -15.95 -5.31 -9.98
N ASN A 368 -15.23 -4.75 -10.92
CA ASN A 368 -13.84 -5.10 -11.19
C ASN A 368 -12.84 -4.15 -10.52
N PHE A 369 -13.32 -3.13 -9.78
CA PHE A 369 -12.45 -2.16 -9.11
C PHE A 369 -12.85 -1.98 -7.64
N PRO A 370 -12.29 -2.80 -6.72
CA PRO A 370 -12.80 -2.98 -5.37
C PRO A 370 -12.58 -1.80 -4.44
N ILE A 371 -11.68 -0.87 -4.74
CA ILE A 371 -11.34 0.25 -3.85
C ILE A 371 -12.55 1.15 -3.51
N ALA A 372 -13.58 1.13 -4.38
CA ALA A 372 -14.82 1.86 -4.16
C ALA A 372 -15.88 1.01 -3.46
N GLN A 373 -15.69 -0.30 -3.33
CA GLN A 373 -16.67 -1.22 -2.76
C GLN A 373 -16.48 -1.32 -1.24
N PRO A 374 -17.50 -0.95 -0.43
CA PRO A 374 -17.36 -0.96 1.03
C PRO A 374 -17.13 -2.34 1.63
N ASP A 375 -17.58 -3.40 0.93
CA ASP A 375 -17.50 -4.80 1.32
C ASP A 375 -16.31 -5.54 0.71
N ALA A 376 -15.30 -4.81 0.25
CA ALA A 376 -14.09 -5.39 -0.32
C ALA A 376 -13.17 -5.90 0.79
N ASP A 377 -12.93 -7.21 0.79
CA ASP A 377 -12.10 -7.94 1.75
C ASP A 377 -10.92 -8.61 1.05
N ILE A 378 -9.77 -8.63 1.71
CA ILE A 378 -8.60 -9.39 1.26
C ILE A 378 -8.76 -10.85 1.73
N ARG A 379 -8.51 -11.79 0.83
CA ARG A 379 -8.56 -13.23 1.06
C ARG A 379 -7.25 -13.88 0.62
N LEU A 380 -6.97 -15.08 1.11
CA LEU A 380 -5.83 -15.88 0.66
C LEU A 380 -6.28 -17.22 0.08
N MET A 381 -5.55 -17.67 -0.93
CA MET A 381 -5.59 -19.04 -1.43
C MET A 381 -4.21 -19.67 -1.23
N ASP A 382 -4.15 -20.85 -0.65
CA ASP A 382 -2.96 -21.70 -0.64
C ASP A 382 -2.82 -22.31 -2.05
N LEU A 383 -1.76 -21.93 -2.78
CA LEU A 383 -1.58 -22.32 -4.17
C LEU A 383 -1.26 -23.80 -4.37
N ALA A 384 -0.78 -24.49 -3.33
CA ALA A 384 -0.47 -25.92 -3.38
C ALA A 384 -1.73 -26.77 -3.20
N THR A 385 -2.68 -26.31 -2.36
CA THR A 385 -3.85 -27.10 -1.97
C THR A 385 -5.17 -26.56 -2.52
N GLY A 386 -5.19 -25.31 -3.01
CA GLY A 386 -6.41 -24.59 -3.41
C GLY A 386 -7.28 -24.16 -2.22
N ARG A 387 -6.85 -24.37 -0.98
CA ARG A 387 -7.61 -23.99 0.20
C ARG A 387 -7.70 -22.48 0.34
N LEU A 388 -8.92 -22.00 0.63
CA LEU A 388 -9.21 -20.59 0.88
C LEU A 388 -9.11 -20.26 2.36
N HIS A 389 -8.56 -19.10 2.66
CA HIS A 389 -8.42 -18.57 4.00
C HIS A 389 -9.08 -17.21 4.10
N GLU A 390 -9.96 -17.05 5.07
CA GLU A 390 -10.46 -15.77 5.51
C GLU A 390 -9.44 -15.12 6.44
N LEU A 391 -9.39 -13.78 6.43
CA LEU A 391 -8.47 -13.00 7.22
C LEU A 391 -9.23 -12.03 8.14
N PRO A 392 -9.98 -12.54 9.14
CA PRO A 392 -10.87 -11.70 9.94
C PRO A 392 -10.13 -10.61 10.72
N GLU A 393 -8.88 -10.88 11.15
CA GLU A 393 -8.06 -9.91 11.88
C GLU A 393 -7.54 -8.79 10.96
N LEU A 394 -7.38 -9.08 9.66
CA LEU A 394 -6.86 -8.13 8.70
C LEU A 394 -7.96 -7.23 8.15
N ASN A 395 -9.12 -7.79 7.85
CA ASN A 395 -10.23 -7.08 7.20
C ASN A 395 -11.02 -6.21 8.18
N SER A 396 -11.73 -5.23 7.65
CA SER A 396 -12.56 -4.28 8.39
C SER A 396 -13.98 -4.23 7.83
N ARG A 397 -14.85 -3.41 8.42
CA ARG A 397 -16.19 -3.13 7.88
C ARG A 397 -16.19 -2.19 6.66
N HIS A 398 -15.03 -1.74 6.23
CA HIS A 398 -14.83 -0.85 5.09
C HIS A 398 -13.87 -1.50 4.12
N THR A 399 -13.74 -0.93 2.92
CA THR A 399 -12.85 -1.41 1.87
C THR A 399 -11.45 -1.72 2.39
N ASP A 400 -10.99 -2.95 2.13
CA ASP A 400 -9.60 -3.39 2.25
C ASP A 400 -9.16 -3.94 0.88
N SER A 401 -8.10 -3.35 0.29
CA SER A 401 -7.73 -3.62 -1.11
C SER A 401 -6.27 -3.37 -1.40
N TYR A 402 -5.82 -3.65 -2.63
CA TYR A 402 -4.42 -3.52 -3.04
C TYR A 402 -3.43 -4.26 -2.14
N PRO A 403 -3.63 -5.56 -1.84
CA PRO A 403 -2.64 -6.31 -1.09
C PRO A 403 -1.33 -6.40 -1.86
N ASN A 404 -0.20 -6.29 -1.15
CA ASN A 404 1.11 -6.55 -1.72
C ASN A 404 2.04 -7.17 -0.66
N TRP A 405 2.99 -7.99 -1.10
CA TRP A 405 3.86 -8.78 -0.25
C TRP A 405 5.23 -8.15 -0.07
N SER A 406 5.79 -8.28 1.13
CA SER A 406 7.21 -8.08 1.40
C SER A 406 8.06 -9.13 0.71
N THR A 407 9.36 -8.83 0.56
CA THR A 407 10.32 -9.75 -0.11
C THR A 407 10.38 -11.13 0.53
N ASN A 408 10.22 -11.22 1.85
CA ASN A 408 10.20 -12.49 2.58
C ASN A 408 8.82 -13.18 2.61
N SER A 409 7.78 -12.59 1.99
CA SER A 409 6.42 -13.15 1.96
C SER A 409 5.77 -13.35 3.34
N ARG A 410 6.19 -12.57 4.35
CA ARG A 410 5.67 -12.64 5.72
C ARG A 410 4.91 -11.39 6.14
N TRP A 411 5.03 -10.32 5.36
CA TRP A 411 4.33 -9.06 5.62
C TRP A 411 3.49 -8.68 4.41
N MET A 412 2.34 -8.10 4.69
CA MET A 412 1.43 -7.58 3.67
C MET A 412 1.17 -6.12 3.95
N VAL A 413 1.36 -5.26 2.93
CA VAL A 413 0.86 -3.89 2.92
C VAL A 413 -0.41 -3.85 2.09
N PHE A 414 -1.37 -3.03 2.50
CA PHE A 414 -2.63 -2.85 1.78
C PHE A 414 -3.25 -1.48 2.06
N ALA A 415 -4.19 -1.08 1.21
CA ALA A 415 -4.94 0.15 1.35
C ALA A 415 -6.30 -0.13 1.99
N SER A 416 -6.65 0.62 3.05
CA SER A 416 -7.88 0.44 3.82
C SER A 416 -8.59 1.76 4.10
N LYS A 417 -9.91 1.75 4.04
CA LYS A 417 -10.78 2.86 4.45
C LYS A 417 -11.28 2.76 5.89
N ARG A 418 -10.71 1.88 6.71
CA ARG A 418 -11.22 1.55 8.06
C ARG A 418 -11.32 2.71 9.04
N LEU A 419 -10.56 3.80 8.82
CA LEU A 419 -10.57 4.94 9.74
C LEU A 419 -11.87 5.74 9.65
N ASP A 420 -12.31 6.05 8.43
CA ASP A 420 -13.40 6.99 8.18
C ASP A 420 -14.37 6.60 7.05
N GLY A 421 -14.10 5.49 6.37
CA GLY A 421 -14.87 5.03 5.20
C GLY A 421 -14.66 5.84 3.93
N LYS A 422 -13.78 6.85 3.93
CA LYS A 422 -13.57 7.81 2.83
C LYS A 422 -12.17 7.70 2.24
N TYR A 423 -11.14 7.94 3.06
CA TYR A 423 -9.76 7.97 2.62
C TYR A 423 -9.10 6.61 2.81
N THR A 424 -8.50 6.08 1.77
CA THR A 424 -7.62 4.92 1.92
C THR A 424 -6.34 5.34 2.63
N ARG A 425 -5.94 4.54 3.63
CA ARG A 425 -4.67 4.65 4.35
C ARG A 425 -3.92 3.32 4.24
N LEU A 426 -2.60 3.37 4.38
CA LEU A 426 -1.77 2.17 4.32
C LEU A 426 -1.69 1.48 5.67
N PHE A 427 -1.95 0.19 5.66
CA PHE A 427 -1.83 -0.70 6.80
C PHE A 427 -0.88 -1.83 6.48
N ILE A 428 -0.19 -2.33 7.50
CA ILE A 428 0.74 -3.45 7.40
C ILE A 428 0.32 -4.51 8.41
N ALA A 429 0.34 -5.78 7.99
CA ALA A 429 0.07 -6.93 8.84
C ALA A 429 1.08 -8.05 8.58
N SER A 430 1.38 -8.84 9.61
CA SER A 430 2.10 -10.09 9.43
C SER A 430 1.15 -11.19 8.97
N VAL A 431 1.65 -12.08 8.10
CA VAL A 431 0.96 -13.29 7.66
C VAL A 431 1.87 -14.47 7.93
N ASP A 432 1.42 -15.40 8.78
CA ASP A 432 2.21 -16.56 9.16
C ASP A 432 2.23 -17.66 8.08
N GLU A 433 3.03 -18.69 8.32
CA GLU A 433 3.15 -19.85 7.42
C GLU A 433 1.85 -20.67 7.32
N HIS A 434 0.86 -20.43 8.17
CA HIS A 434 -0.44 -21.07 8.11
C HIS A 434 -1.52 -20.21 7.44
N GLY A 435 -1.14 -19.05 6.91
CA GLY A 435 -2.04 -18.11 6.24
C GLY A 435 -2.92 -17.33 7.23
N ARG A 436 -2.50 -17.18 8.48
CA ARG A 436 -3.19 -16.37 9.49
C ARG A 436 -2.56 -14.97 9.52
N ALA A 437 -3.39 -13.97 9.41
CA ALA A 437 -2.95 -12.57 9.53
C ALA A 437 -3.09 -12.07 10.97
N THR A 438 -2.24 -11.14 11.35
CA THR A 438 -2.34 -10.40 12.62
C THR A 438 -3.17 -9.14 12.44
N LYS A 439 -3.60 -8.52 13.56
CA LYS A 439 -4.19 -7.19 13.56
C LYS A 439 -3.25 -6.21 12.83
N PRO A 440 -3.71 -5.53 11.78
CA PRO A 440 -2.86 -4.61 11.03
C PRO A 440 -2.61 -3.32 11.81
N PHE A 441 -1.44 -2.73 11.61
CA PHE A 441 -1.10 -1.42 12.13
C PHE A 441 -1.06 -0.38 11.01
N LEU A 442 -1.53 0.83 11.33
CA LEU A 442 -1.46 1.99 10.44
C LEU A 442 0.01 2.39 10.23
N LEU A 443 0.39 2.73 9.00
CA LEU A 443 1.75 3.17 8.66
C LEU A 443 2.21 4.29 9.62
N PRO A 444 3.30 4.08 10.39
CA PRO A 444 3.70 5.01 11.44
C PRO A 444 4.05 6.39 10.90
N GLN A 445 3.72 7.45 11.64
CA GLN A 445 4.04 8.84 11.32
C GLN A 445 4.66 9.54 12.53
N ARG A 446 5.47 10.58 12.30
CA ARG A 446 6.08 11.36 13.40
C ARG A 446 5.01 11.94 14.32
N ASN A 447 4.03 12.62 13.74
CA ASN A 447 2.81 13.05 14.42
C ASN A 447 1.59 12.50 13.67
N PRO A 448 1.11 11.30 14.03
CA PRO A 448 0.07 10.63 13.26
C PRO A 448 -1.27 11.36 13.31
N TRP A 449 -1.62 11.98 14.46
CA TRP A 449 -2.85 12.75 14.59
C TRP A 449 -2.90 13.91 13.59
N LYS A 450 -1.88 14.75 13.59
CA LYS A 450 -1.76 15.86 12.67
C LYS A 450 -1.73 15.39 11.23
N TYR A 451 -0.86 14.41 10.94
CA TYR A 451 -0.65 13.92 9.59
C TYR A 451 -1.94 13.37 8.95
N TYR A 452 -2.63 12.45 9.64
CA TYR A 452 -3.81 11.79 9.05
C TYR A 452 -5.06 12.67 9.05
N ASN A 453 -5.18 13.64 9.96
CA ASN A 453 -6.30 14.59 9.98
C ASN A 453 -6.14 15.75 8.96
N GLU A 454 -4.92 16.11 8.62
CA GLU A 454 -4.63 17.16 7.63
C GLU A 454 -4.43 16.61 6.20
N LEU A 455 -4.32 15.29 6.03
CA LEU A 455 -4.09 14.67 4.73
C LEU A 455 -5.40 14.36 4.02
N PHE A 456 -5.73 15.14 2.99
CA PHE A 456 -6.92 14.98 2.14
C PHE A 456 -6.67 14.10 0.89
N ASP A 457 -5.52 13.46 0.80
CA ASP A 457 -5.23 12.48 -0.23
C ASP A 457 -5.56 11.06 0.21
N ALA A 458 -5.90 10.20 -0.75
CA ALA A 458 -6.03 8.76 -0.58
C ALA A 458 -4.75 8.06 -1.06
N TYR A 459 -4.37 6.98 -0.40
CA TYR A 459 -3.26 6.11 -0.80
C TYR A 459 -3.73 4.98 -1.69
N ASN A 460 -3.02 4.73 -2.79
CA ASN A 460 -3.32 3.64 -3.70
C ASN A 460 -2.06 2.89 -4.12
N CYS A 461 -2.23 1.63 -4.52
CA CYS A 461 -1.20 0.79 -5.12
C CYS A 461 0.11 0.77 -4.31
N PRO A 462 0.10 0.42 -3.03
CA PRO A 462 1.34 0.28 -2.28
C PRO A 462 2.15 -0.91 -2.81
N ASP A 463 3.46 -0.70 -2.94
CA ASP A 463 4.41 -1.73 -3.37
C ASP A 463 5.65 -1.67 -2.48
N PHE A 464 6.12 -2.83 -1.99
CA PHE A 464 7.37 -2.87 -1.24
C PHE A 464 8.56 -2.67 -2.19
N THR A 465 9.63 -2.09 -1.66
CA THR A 465 10.91 -1.96 -2.38
C THR A 465 12.07 -2.27 -1.46
N SER A 466 13.06 -3.00 -1.98
CA SER A 466 14.26 -3.40 -1.24
C SER A 466 15.27 -2.26 -1.05
N ALA A 467 15.17 -1.21 -1.85
CA ALA A 467 15.92 0.04 -1.72
C ALA A 467 15.14 1.20 -2.34
N LYS A 468 15.68 2.41 -2.25
CA LYS A 468 15.10 3.58 -2.94
C LYS A 468 15.00 3.37 -4.44
N VAL A 469 13.82 3.65 -4.99
CA VAL A 469 13.65 3.81 -6.44
C VAL A 469 14.28 5.14 -6.87
N SER A 470 15.13 5.11 -7.87
CA SER A 470 15.70 6.31 -8.48
C SER A 470 15.04 6.54 -9.84
N LEU A 471 14.30 7.63 -9.98
CA LEU A 471 13.67 8.03 -11.23
C LEU A 471 14.29 9.34 -11.71
N ASP A 472 14.81 9.36 -12.94
CA ASP A 472 15.20 10.62 -13.60
C ASP A 472 13.93 11.37 -14.05
N VAL A 473 13.48 12.29 -13.19
CA VAL A 473 12.26 13.09 -13.42
C VAL A 473 12.41 14.01 -14.62
N ASP A 474 13.60 14.56 -14.87
CA ASP A 474 13.86 15.42 -16.03
C ASP A 474 13.85 14.63 -17.34
N ALA A 475 14.43 13.44 -17.36
CA ALA A 475 14.32 12.54 -18.51
C ALA A 475 12.85 12.12 -18.75
N THR A 476 12.12 11.82 -17.68
CA THR A 476 10.68 11.52 -17.72
C THR A 476 9.89 12.67 -18.34
N ARG A 477 10.10 13.90 -17.87
CA ARG A 477 9.45 15.10 -18.40
C ARG A 477 9.77 15.31 -19.88
N ARG A 478 11.05 15.29 -20.27
CA ARG A 478 11.48 15.42 -21.68
C ARG A 478 10.86 14.35 -22.56
N ALA A 479 10.77 13.11 -22.09
CA ALA A 479 10.14 12.03 -22.83
C ALA A 479 8.64 12.31 -23.06
N VAL A 480 7.90 12.75 -22.03
CA VAL A 480 6.47 13.09 -22.13
C VAL A 480 6.25 14.28 -23.06
N GLU A 481 7.03 15.35 -22.92
CA GLU A 481 6.95 16.56 -23.75
C GLU A 481 7.28 16.28 -25.22
N SER A 482 8.28 15.45 -25.51
CA SER A 482 8.65 15.11 -26.89
C SER A 482 7.64 14.22 -27.60
N GLY A 483 6.82 13.49 -26.86
CA GLY A 483 5.91 12.47 -27.39
C GLY A 483 6.61 11.29 -28.08
N ARG A 484 7.94 11.22 -28.05
CA ARG A 484 8.69 10.12 -28.68
C ARG A 484 8.53 8.84 -27.88
N ARG A 485 8.18 7.74 -28.58
CA ARG A 485 7.96 6.42 -27.98
C ARG A 485 8.66 5.36 -28.81
N THR A 486 9.16 4.34 -28.13
CA THR A 486 9.58 3.10 -28.79
C THR A 486 8.30 2.41 -29.28
N PRO A 487 8.14 2.21 -30.59
CA PRO A 487 7.00 1.47 -31.11
C PRO A 487 7.08 0.01 -30.69
N VAL A 488 5.94 -0.58 -30.41
CA VAL A 488 5.86 -2.02 -30.17
C VAL A 488 5.15 -2.70 -31.33
N SER A 489 5.62 -3.90 -31.70
CA SER A 489 4.91 -4.76 -32.62
C SER A 489 3.96 -5.69 -31.85
N LEU A 490 2.72 -5.87 -32.37
CA LEU A 490 1.80 -6.87 -31.82
C LEU A 490 2.14 -8.21 -32.43
N LYS A 491 2.38 -9.22 -31.60
CA LYS A 491 2.57 -10.61 -32.03
C LYS A 491 1.40 -11.43 -31.52
N PRO A 492 0.43 -11.75 -32.38
CA PRO A 492 -0.60 -12.74 -32.05
C PRO A 492 0.07 -14.08 -31.78
N ILE A 493 -0.30 -14.74 -30.68
CA ILE A 493 0.21 -16.07 -30.35
C ILE A 493 -0.74 -17.13 -30.89
N ARG A 494 -2.04 -16.81 -30.91
CA ARG A 494 -3.14 -17.60 -31.50
C ARG A 494 -4.21 -16.72 -32.12
#